data_2bd7a5abf6cd1e2fb1fb1d7d5af26fe2
#
_entry.id   2bd7a5abf6cd1e2fb1fb1d7d5af26fe2
#
_cell.length_a   1.000
_cell.length_b   1.000
_cell.length_c   1.000
_cell.angle_alpha   90.00
_cell.angle_beta   90.00
_cell.angle_gamma   90.00
#
_symmetry.space_group_name_H-M   'P 1'
#
loop_
_entity.id
_entity.type
_entity.pdbx_description
1 polymer ?
#
loop_
_entity_poly.entity_id
_entity_poly.type
_entity_poly.pdbx_seq_one_letter_code
_entity_poly.pdbx_strand_id
1 'polypeptide(L)'
;MPHAFAPPAAIAQLAAPPAWQAVDFIADLHLNPAEPATVAAWQRYMLGTAASAVFILGDLFEAWVGDDAARQPGLEAQCAATLRAAAARRPVHFMRGNRDFLVGPAFLAACGVQDLPDPVTLIFGGQRWLLSHGDALCLDDAPYQQFRQQVRQPAWQRQFLARPLAERQAIARHMRGQSSARQQAMNQWADVDADAARALLAAARAPVLIHGHTHRPASHTLGAGLSRVVLSDWCLDAPAPRAEVLRLRPGQPPARISPQAALTTEA
;
A
#
# COMPACT_ATOMS: atom_id res chain seq x y z
N MET A 1 -10.67 -14.90 -23.92
CA MET A 1 -11.44 -15.23 -22.69
C MET A 1 -10.91 -14.34 -21.61
N PRO A 2 -11.70 -13.49 -20.94
CA PRO A 2 -11.22 -12.78 -19.77
C PRO A 2 -10.75 -13.83 -18.76
N HIS A 3 -9.54 -13.64 -18.22
CA HIS A 3 -9.03 -14.52 -17.18
C HIS A 3 -9.92 -14.36 -15.96
N ALA A 4 -10.68 -15.41 -15.61
CA ALA A 4 -11.47 -15.41 -14.40
C ALA A 4 -10.52 -15.25 -13.19
N PHE A 5 -10.74 -14.25 -12.36
CA PHE A 5 -10.01 -14.08 -11.12
C PHE A 5 -10.28 -15.28 -10.20
N ALA A 6 -9.24 -15.91 -9.72
CA ALA A 6 -9.32 -16.96 -8.71
C ALA A 6 -8.67 -16.44 -7.41
N PRO A 7 -9.42 -16.36 -6.30
CA PRO A 7 -8.84 -16.02 -5.00
C PRO A 7 -7.74 -17.01 -4.62
N PRO A 8 -6.73 -16.59 -3.83
CA PRO A 8 -5.74 -17.50 -3.28
C PRO A 8 -6.43 -18.63 -2.48
N ALA A 9 -5.86 -19.84 -2.54
CA ALA A 9 -6.39 -21.00 -1.81
C ALA A 9 -6.44 -20.78 -0.27
N ALA A 10 -5.56 -19.93 0.25
CA ALA A 10 -5.56 -19.50 1.64
C ALA A 10 -5.20 -18.02 1.74
N ILE A 11 -5.94 -17.29 2.58
CA ILE A 11 -5.66 -15.89 2.91
C ILE A 11 -5.14 -15.86 4.35
N ALA A 12 -3.95 -15.30 4.53
CA ALA A 12 -3.34 -15.13 5.84
C ALA A 12 -4.23 -14.27 6.75
N GLN A 13 -4.12 -14.49 8.06
CA GLN A 13 -4.89 -13.74 9.06
C GLN A 13 -3.95 -13.11 10.08
N LEU A 14 -4.23 -11.88 10.44
CA LEU A 14 -3.59 -11.13 11.50
C LEU A 14 -4.64 -10.75 12.54
N ALA A 15 -4.53 -11.31 13.73
CA ALA A 15 -5.38 -10.91 14.86
C ALA A 15 -4.74 -9.72 15.57
N ALA A 16 -5.45 -8.60 15.63
CA ALA A 16 -5.02 -7.44 16.40
C ALA A 16 -5.04 -7.76 17.90
N PRO A 17 -4.01 -7.38 18.67
CA PRO A 17 -4.04 -7.47 20.12
C PRO A 17 -5.25 -6.72 20.69
N PRO A 18 -5.92 -7.24 21.75
CA PRO A 18 -7.08 -6.58 22.37
C PRO A 18 -6.81 -5.16 22.87
N ALA A 19 -5.55 -4.86 23.17
CA ALA A 19 -5.14 -3.53 23.63
C ALA A 19 -5.14 -2.44 22.54
N TRP A 20 -5.25 -2.81 21.25
CA TRP A 20 -5.29 -1.80 20.18
C TRP A 20 -6.60 -1.04 20.20
N GLN A 21 -6.52 0.30 20.29
CA GLN A 21 -7.66 1.21 20.33
C GLN A 21 -7.96 1.84 18.98
N ALA A 22 -6.94 2.00 18.14
CA ALA A 22 -7.06 2.53 16.80
C ALA A 22 -6.00 1.92 15.89
N VAL A 23 -6.34 1.67 14.64
CA VAL A 23 -5.39 1.27 13.61
C VAL A 23 -5.54 2.17 12.39
N ASP A 24 -4.41 2.59 11.83
CA ASP A 24 -4.33 3.49 10.69
C ASP A 24 -3.90 2.75 9.43
N PHE A 25 -4.49 3.13 8.30
CA PHE A 25 -4.13 2.64 6.97
C PHE A 25 -3.76 3.81 6.07
N ILE A 26 -2.63 3.65 5.37
CA ILE A 26 -2.15 4.55 4.33
C ILE A 26 -1.66 3.73 3.14
N ALA A 27 -1.70 4.31 1.93
CA ALA A 27 -1.18 3.72 0.70
C ALA A 27 -0.83 4.82 -0.31
N ASP A 28 -0.15 4.44 -1.38
CA ASP A 28 0.05 5.30 -2.57
C ASP A 28 0.69 6.66 -2.24
N LEU A 29 1.73 6.64 -1.41
CA LEU A 29 2.45 7.85 -1.04
C LEU A 29 3.47 8.27 -2.09
N HIS A 30 3.99 7.32 -2.87
CA HIS A 30 4.92 7.56 -3.97
C HIS A 30 6.09 8.47 -3.60
N LEU A 31 6.65 8.28 -2.39
CA LEU A 31 7.71 9.13 -1.86
C LEU A 31 8.87 9.23 -2.84
N ASN A 32 9.18 10.45 -3.22
CA ASN A 32 10.26 10.78 -4.14
C ASN A 32 10.87 12.14 -3.78
N PRO A 33 12.14 12.43 -4.19
CA PRO A 33 12.80 13.67 -3.83
C PRO A 33 12.18 14.94 -4.42
N ALA A 34 11.33 14.81 -5.46
CA ALA A 34 10.66 15.94 -6.10
C ALA A 34 9.41 16.39 -5.33
N GLU A 35 8.97 15.60 -4.32
CA GLU A 35 7.78 15.91 -3.51
C GLU A 35 8.13 16.05 -2.01
N PRO A 36 8.94 17.05 -1.64
CA PRO A 36 9.45 17.18 -0.27
C PRO A 36 8.36 17.46 0.77
N ALA A 37 7.24 18.11 0.40
CA ALA A 37 6.15 18.36 1.32
C ALA A 37 5.42 17.06 1.70
N THR A 38 5.22 16.15 0.73
CA THR A 38 4.66 14.82 0.94
C THR A 38 5.57 13.98 1.84
N VAL A 39 6.88 13.98 1.57
CA VAL A 39 7.87 13.28 2.41
C VAL A 39 7.83 13.80 3.85
N ALA A 40 7.87 15.12 4.05
CA ALA A 40 7.88 15.73 5.37
C ALA A 40 6.57 15.47 6.15
N ALA A 41 5.42 15.47 5.46
CA ALA A 41 4.13 15.15 6.07
C ALA A 41 4.06 13.69 6.53
N TRP A 42 4.52 12.76 5.68
CA TRP A 42 4.61 11.35 6.03
C TRP A 42 5.53 11.12 7.23
N GLN A 43 6.70 11.74 7.25
CA GLN A 43 7.63 11.62 8.39
C GLN A 43 6.99 12.09 9.70
N ARG A 44 6.34 13.27 9.70
CA ARG A 44 5.63 13.77 10.88
C ARG A 44 4.54 12.82 11.34
N TYR A 45 3.73 12.32 10.38
CA TYR A 45 2.67 11.37 10.67
C TYR A 45 3.22 10.08 11.28
N MET A 46 4.21 9.44 10.66
CA MET A 46 4.77 8.17 11.14
C MET A 46 5.36 8.28 12.55
N LEU A 47 5.99 9.43 12.85
CA LEU A 47 6.60 9.66 14.16
C LEU A 47 5.59 10.06 15.23
N GLY A 48 4.46 10.66 14.86
CA GLY A 48 3.53 11.29 15.79
C GLY A 48 2.13 10.68 15.89
N THR A 49 1.71 9.79 14.97
CA THR A 49 0.33 9.26 15.02
C THR A 49 0.00 8.62 16.36
N ALA A 50 -1.24 8.85 16.83
CA ALA A 50 -1.79 8.26 18.04
C ALA A 50 -2.33 6.83 17.84
N ALA A 51 -2.25 6.27 16.62
CA ALA A 51 -2.71 4.91 16.36
C ALA A 51 -1.88 3.87 17.11
N SER A 52 -2.52 2.79 17.51
CA SER A 52 -1.88 1.61 18.12
C SER A 52 -1.01 0.84 17.14
N ALA A 53 -1.36 0.88 15.85
CA ALA A 53 -0.58 0.28 14.76
C ALA A 53 -0.83 1.03 13.44
N VAL A 54 0.15 0.96 12.52
CA VAL A 54 0.06 1.54 11.16
C VAL A 54 0.22 0.44 10.14
N PHE A 55 -0.66 0.45 9.12
CA PHE A 55 -0.65 -0.44 7.98
C PHE A 55 -0.38 0.37 6.72
N ILE A 56 0.72 0.08 6.03
CA ILE A 56 1.10 0.67 4.75
C ILE A 56 0.71 -0.35 3.67
N LEU A 57 -0.33 -0.06 2.90
CA LEU A 57 -0.89 -0.99 1.92
C LEU A 57 -0.31 -0.78 0.51
N GLY A 58 1.01 -0.67 0.42
CA GLY A 58 1.77 -0.59 -0.82
C GLY A 58 2.00 0.82 -1.34
N ASP A 59 2.91 0.90 -2.30
CA ASP A 59 3.30 2.12 -3.00
C ASP A 59 3.73 3.26 -2.05
N LEU A 60 4.48 2.88 -0.99
CA LEU A 60 5.15 3.86 -0.13
C LEU A 60 6.19 4.63 -0.93
N PHE A 61 6.96 3.93 -1.76
CA PHE A 61 7.99 4.51 -2.59
C PHE A 61 7.51 4.65 -4.04
N GLU A 62 7.97 5.70 -4.69
CA GLU A 62 7.71 5.95 -6.10
C GLU A 62 8.31 4.85 -7.00
N ALA A 63 9.44 4.31 -6.62
CA ALA A 63 10.02 3.10 -7.18
C ALA A 63 11.04 2.52 -6.19
N TRP A 64 10.98 1.23 -5.94
CA TRP A 64 12.00 0.51 -5.18
C TRP A 64 12.73 -0.47 -6.08
N VAL A 65 14.04 -0.30 -6.20
CA VAL A 65 14.86 -1.08 -7.12
C VAL A 65 15.80 -2.08 -6.42
N GLY A 66 15.65 -2.22 -5.10
CA GLY A 66 16.40 -3.15 -4.26
C GLY A 66 16.89 -2.51 -2.97
N ASP A 67 17.08 -3.33 -1.93
CA ASP A 67 17.39 -2.88 -0.56
C ASP A 67 18.76 -2.21 -0.42
N ASP A 68 19.66 -2.43 -1.36
CA ASP A 68 20.97 -1.77 -1.42
C ASP A 68 20.87 -0.26 -1.73
N ALA A 69 19.77 0.20 -2.33
CA ALA A 69 19.51 1.63 -2.51
C ALA A 69 19.44 2.37 -1.15
N ALA A 70 18.85 1.75 -0.13
CA ALA A 70 18.74 2.34 1.20
C ALA A 70 20.06 2.39 1.99
N ARG A 71 21.13 1.77 1.47
CA ARG A 71 22.50 1.87 2.04
C ARG A 71 23.24 3.10 1.55
N GLN A 72 22.74 3.75 0.49
CA GLN A 72 23.28 4.99 -0.02
C GLN A 72 22.62 6.18 0.68
N PRO A 73 23.35 7.29 0.90
CA PRO A 73 22.72 8.53 1.34
C PRO A 73 21.65 8.99 0.35
N GLY A 74 20.42 9.21 0.81
CA GLY A 74 19.30 9.60 -0.04
C GLY A 74 17.97 9.44 0.66
N LEU A 75 16.88 9.54 -0.12
CA LEU A 75 15.52 9.45 0.38
C LEU A 75 15.24 8.07 0.99
N GLU A 76 15.69 6.99 0.37
CA GLU A 76 15.47 5.62 0.82
C GLU A 76 16.07 5.39 2.22
N ALA A 77 17.27 5.93 2.47
CA ALA A 77 17.92 5.89 3.78
C ALA A 77 17.17 6.71 4.83
N GLN A 78 16.65 7.89 4.46
CA GLN A 78 15.83 8.74 5.33
C GLN A 78 14.50 8.05 5.66
N CYS A 79 13.86 7.43 4.68
CA CYS A 79 12.64 6.65 4.89
C CYS A 79 12.90 5.44 5.82
N ALA A 80 14.01 4.73 5.63
CA ALA A 80 14.41 3.64 6.52
C ALA A 80 14.59 4.10 7.97
N ALA A 81 15.19 5.26 8.19
CA ALA A 81 15.34 5.85 9.52
C ALA A 81 13.99 6.21 10.15
N THR A 82 13.07 6.79 9.38
CA THR A 82 11.71 7.12 9.82
C THR A 82 10.93 5.86 10.18
N LEU A 83 10.94 4.84 9.31
CA LEU A 83 10.27 3.55 9.56
C LEU A 83 10.80 2.90 10.85
N ARG A 84 12.12 2.89 11.04
CA ARG A 84 12.75 2.35 12.26
C ARG A 84 12.30 3.08 13.50
N ALA A 85 12.29 4.41 13.47
CA ALA A 85 11.87 5.23 14.60
C ALA A 85 10.36 5.06 14.90
N ALA A 86 9.53 4.88 13.88
CA ALA A 86 8.11 4.61 14.04
C ALA A 86 7.87 3.20 14.61
N ALA A 87 8.56 2.19 14.07
CA ALA A 87 8.44 0.79 14.49
C ALA A 87 8.93 0.56 15.94
N ALA A 88 9.85 1.37 16.42
CA ALA A 88 10.26 1.36 17.84
C ALA A 88 9.16 1.83 18.81
N ARG A 89 8.11 2.49 18.31
CA ARG A 89 7.02 3.06 19.12
C ARG A 89 5.73 2.25 19.02
N ARG A 90 5.46 1.64 17.86
CA ARG A 90 4.25 0.87 17.57
C ARG A 90 4.48 -0.11 16.43
N PRO A 91 3.70 -1.18 16.34
CA PRO A 91 3.73 -2.06 15.16
C PRO A 91 3.47 -1.27 13.87
N VAL A 92 4.37 -1.46 12.89
CA VAL A 92 4.23 -0.97 11.52
C VAL A 92 4.22 -2.19 10.61
N HIS A 93 3.20 -2.31 9.80
CA HIS A 93 3.01 -3.38 8.84
C HIS A 93 3.15 -2.81 7.42
N PHE A 94 3.84 -3.52 6.55
CA PHE A 94 4.07 -3.11 5.18
C PHE A 94 3.66 -4.19 4.20
N MET A 95 2.75 -3.86 3.31
CA MET A 95 2.35 -4.64 2.15
C MET A 95 3.01 -4.04 0.91
N ARG A 96 3.51 -4.87 0.01
CA ARG A 96 4.13 -4.40 -1.24
C ARG A 96 3.08 -4.00 -2.26
N GLY A 97 3.22 -2.81 -2.83
CA GLY A 97 2.48 -2.35 -3.99
C GLY A 97 3.14 -2.71 -5.32
N ASN A 98 2.72 -2.05 -6.38
CA ASN A 98 3.25 -2.25 -7.73
C ASN A 98 4.51 -1.39 -8.01
N ARG A 99 4.79 -0.40 -7.19
CA ARG A 99 5.98 0.46 -7.30
C ARG A 99 7.14 -0.04 -6.44
N ASP A 100 6.82 -0.70 -5.35
CA ASP A 100 7.77 -1.11 -4.32
C ASP A 100 7.77 -2.63 -4.04
N PHE A 101 7.36 -3.42 -5.03
CA PHE A 101 7.31 -4.89 -4.92
C PHE A 101 8.67 -5.57 -4.68
N LEU A 102 9.76 -4.86 -4.90
CA LEU A 102 11.14 -5.32 -4.66
C LEU A 102 11.65 -4.98 -3.24
N VAL A 103 10.82 -4.38 -2.38
CA VAL A 103 11.17 -4.23 -0.97
C VAL A 103 11.36 -5.61 -0.37
N GLY A 104 12.60 -5.87 0.09
CA GLY A 104 13.00 -7.18 0.59
C GLY A 104 12.72 -7.36 2.08
N PRO A 105 12.61 -8.62 2.53
CA PRO A 105 12.36 -8.92 3.94
C PRO A 105 13.53 -8.46 4.84
N ALA A 106 14.75 -8.42 4.32
CA ALA A 106 15.90 -7.94 5.07
C ALA A 106 15.82 -6.44 5.38
N PHE A 107 15.32 -5.62 4.42
CA PHE A 107 15.07 -4.21 4.65
C PHE A 107 13.99 -3.99 5.71
N LEU A 108 12.86 -4.69 5.58
CA LEU A 108 11.76 -4.59 6.54
C LEU A 108 12.20 -4.97 7.95
N ALA A 109 12.92 -6.08 8.09
CA ALA A 109 13.48 -6.53 9.38
C ALA A 109 14.46 -5.52 9.97
N ALA A 110 15.35 -4.93 9.15
CA ALA A 110 16.28 -3.88 9.59
C ALA A 110 15.59 -2.60 10.03
N CYS A 111 14.36 -2.35 9.56
CA CYS A 111 13.51 -1.23 9.98
C CYS A 111 12.56 -1.60 11.15
N GLY A 112 12.51 -2.86 11.58
CA GLY A 112 11.54 -3.33 12.57
C GLY A 112 10.09 -3.36 12.05
N VAL A 113 9.91 -3.34 10.74
CA VAL A 113 8.61 -3.35 10.05
C VAL A 113 8.20 -4.77 9.75
N GLN A 114 6.93 -5.09 9.98
CA GLN A 114 6.39 -6.42 9.75
C GLN A 114 5.94 -6.57 8.29
N ASP A 115 6.42 -7.63 7.64
CA ASP A 115 6.04 -7.98 6.27
C ASP A 115 4.59 -8.48 6.22
N LEU A 116 3.76 -7.87 5.38
CA LEU A 116 2.34 -8.17 5.26
C LEU A 116 2.06 -8.80 3.89
N PRO A 117 1.54 -10.03 3.82
CA PRO A 117 1.15 -10.62 2.55
C PRO A 117 -0.03 -9.88 1.91
N ASP A 118 -0.13 -9.93 0.59
CA ASP A 118 -1.25 -9.42 -0.17
C ASP A 118 -1.98 -10.58 -0.88
N PRO A 119 -3.27 -10.85 -0.55
CA PRO A 119 -4.09 -10.22 0.48
C PRO A 119 -3.88 -10.78 1.89
N VAL A 120 -4.38 -10.06 2.90
CA VAL A 120 -4.43 -10.51 4.30
C VAL A 120 -5.72 -10.08 4.98
N THR A 121 -6.23 -10.87 5.92
CA THR A 121 -7.39 -10.50 6.75
C THR A 121 -6.92 -10.00 8.10
N LEU A 122 -7.20 -8.75 8.43
CA LEU A 122 -7.07 -8.20 9.76
C LEU A 122 -8.34 -8.50 10.57
N ILE A 123 -8.18 -9.05 11.78
CA ILE A 123 -9.25 -9.21 12.76
C ILE A 123 -9.06 -8.11 13.80
N PHE A 124 -9.94 -7.11 13.78
CA PHE A 124 -9.86 -5.94 14.66
C PHE A 124 -11.25 -5.44 15.05
N GLY A 125 -11.45 -5.09 16.33
CA GLY A 125 -12.74 -4.60 16.84
C GLY A 125 -13.91 -5.59 16.69
N GLY A 126 -13.64 -6.90 16.74
CA GLY A 126 -14.64 -7.96 16.51
C GLY A 126 -15.03 -8.14 15.04
N GLN A 127 -14.41 -7.43 14.12
CA GLN A 127 -14.68 -7.49 12.68
C GLN A 127 -13.49 -8.03 11.88
N ARG A 128 -13.79 -8.55 10.68
CA ARG A 128 -12.80 -8.99 9.69
C ARG A 128 -12.69 -7.93 8.60
N TRP A 129 -11.47 -7.49 8.34
CA TRP A 129 -11.13 -6.49 7.34
C TRP A 129 -10.18 -7.13 6.35
N LEU A 130 -10.56 -7.22 5.08
CA LEU A 130 -9.67 -7.70 4.05
C LEU A 130 -8.79 -6.55 3.59
N LEU A 131 -7.47 -6.75 3.62
CA LEU A 131 -6.48 -5.77 3.18
C LEU A 131 -5.83 -6.27 1.90
N SER A 132 -5.65 -5.39 0.93
CA SER A 132 -4.92 -5.63 -0.31
C SER A 132 -4.34 -4.32 -0.81
N HIS A 133 -3.25 -4.36 -1.59
CA HIS A 133 -2.86 -3.18 -2.36
C HIS A 133 -3.93 -2.86 -3.42
N GLY A 134 -4.49 -3.87 -4.08
CA GLY A 134 -5.60 -3.71 -5.03
C GLY A 134 -5.22 -3.92 -6.49
N ASP A 135 -3.95 -3.83 -6.84
CA ASP A 135 -3.43 -3.95 -8.21
C ASP A 135 -3.78 -5.29 -8.89
N ALA A 136 -3.86 -6.37 -8.12
CA ALA A 136 -4.24 -7.69 -8.61
C ALA A 136 -5.71 -7.78 -9.05
N LEU A 137 -6.55 -6.85 -8.63
CA LEU A 137 -7.99 -6.82 -8.89
C LEU A 137 -8.37 -5.94 -10.09
N CYS A 138 -7.43 -5.16 -10.66
CA CYS A 138 -7.64 -4.32 -11.84
C CYS A 138 -7.52 -5.18 -13.11
N LEU A 139 -8.53 -6.04 -13.39
CA LEU A 139 -8.47 -7.08 -14.42
C LEU A 139 -8.53 -6.52 -15.84
N ASP A 140 -9.12 -5.35 -16.02
CA ASP A 140 -9.25 -4.71 -17.35
C ASP A 140 -7.90 -4.21 -17.90
N ASP A 141 -6.88 -3.99 -17.05
CA ASP A 141 -5.53 -3.69 -17.52
C ASP A 141 -4.72 -4.97 -17.78
N ALA A 142 -5.12 -5.71 -18.81
CA ALA A 142 -4.50 -6.98 -19.16
C ALA A 142 -2.96 -6.86 -19.38
N PRO A 143 -2.42 -5.82 -20.04
CA PRO A 143 -0.98 -5.66 -20.15
C PRO A 143 -0.28 -5.45 -18.80
N TYR A 144 -0.89 -4.70 -17.87
CA TYR A 144 -0.37 -4.56 -16.52
C TYR A 144 -0.40 -5.91 -15.78
N GLN A 145 -1.47 -6.68 -15.87
CA GLN A 145 -1.56 -7.99 -15.22
C GLN A 145 -0.49 -8.97 -15.73
N GLN A 146 -0.19 -8.98 -17.04
CA GLN A 146 0.90 -9.77 -17.60
C GLN A 146 2.27 -9.32 -17.03
N PHE A 147 2.52 -8.01 -17.02
CA PHE A 147 3.72 -7.45 -16.42
C PHE A 147 3.83 -7.83 -14.93
N ARG A 148 2.76 -7.66 -14.16
CA ARG A 148 2.68 -8.03 -12.75
C ARG A 148 3.06 -9.49 -12.51
N GLN A 149 2.48 -10.41 -13.30
CA GLN A 149 2.79 -11.84 -13.23
C GLN A 149 4.28 -12.11 -13.49
N GLN A 150 4.87 -11.44 -14.46
CA GLN A 150 6.28 -11.59 -14.79
C GLN A 150 7.20 -11.09 -13.68
N VAL A 151 7.02 -9.85 -13.21
CA VAL A 151 7.96 -9.22 -12.26
C VAL A 151 7.82 -9.75 -10.83
N ARG A 152 6.70 -10.38 -10.50
CA ARG A 152 6.51 -11.07 -9.22
C ARG A 152 7.16 -12.47 -9.18
N GLN A 153 7.69 -12.96 -10.31
CA GLN A 153 8.40 -14.25 -10.36
C GLN A 153 9.74 -14.16 -9.63
N PRO A 154 10.06 -15.09 -8.72
CA PRO A 154 11.34 -15.06 -8.00
C PRO A 154 12.57 -15.09 -8.92
N ALA A 155 12.47 -15.80 -10.07
CA ALA A 155 13.55 -15.85 -11.05
C ALA A 155 13.83 -14.46 -11.67
N TRP A 156 12.77 -13.74 -12.08
CA TRP A 156 12.88 -12.41 -12.63
C TRP A 156 13.48 -11.43 -11.59
N GLN A 157 12.99 -11.47 -10.35
CA GLN A 157 13.48 -10.61 -9.27
C GLN A 157 14.97 -10.85 -8.99
N ARG A 158 15.42 -12.10 -8.93
CA ARG A 158 16.83 -12.42 -8.76
C ARG A 158 17.70 -11.87 -9.90
N GLN A 159 17.26 -12.06 -11.15
CA GLN A 159 17.99 -11.52 -12.32
C GLN A 159 18.05 -9.99 -12.32
N PHE A 160 16.94 -9.33 -11.99
CA PHE A 160 16.90 -7.88 -11.91
C PHE A 160 17.81 -7.35 -10.80
N LEU A 161 17.73 -7.91 -9.60
CA LEU A 161 18.51 -7.48 -8.43
C LEU A 161 20.01 -7.80 -8.55
N ALA A 162 20.41 -8.73 -9.43
CA ALA A 162 21.81 -8.99 -9.73
C ALA A 162 22.49 -7.91 -10.58
N ARG A 163 21.70 -7.00 -11.20
CA ARG A 163 22.24 -5.89 -12.00
C ARG A 163 22.81 -4.80 -11.08
N PRO A 164 23.79 -3.99 -11.58
CA PRO A 164 24.24 -2.80 -10.86
C PRO A 164 23.09 -1.86 -10.50
N LEU A 165 23.15 -1.20 -9.34
CA LEU A 165 22.09 -0.31 -8.85
C LEU A 165 21.73 0.79 -9.86
N ALA A 166 22.74 1.42 -10.48
CA ALA A 166 22.51 2.47 -11.48
C ALA A 166 21.73 1.97 -12.71
N GLU A 167 21.96 0.74 -13.14
CA GLU A 167 21.21 0.12 -14.25
C GLU A 167 19.75 -0.12 -13.84
N ARG A 168 19.52 -0.66 -12.65
CA ARG A 168 18.17 -0.88 -12.12
C ARG A 168 17.37 0.43 -11.98
N GLN A 169 18.03 1.48 -11.52
CA GLN A 169 17.45 2.83 -11.45
C GLN A 169 17.10 3.38 -12.84
N ALA A 170 17.97 3.19 -13.84
CA ALA A 170 17.69 3.62 -15.20
C ALA A 170 16.51 2.87 -15.81
N ILE A 171 16.43 1.55 -15.61
CA ILE A 171 15.30 0.72 -16.06
C ILE A 171 14.01 1.19 -15.40
N ALA A 172 14.00 1.41 -14.08
CA ALA A 172 12.81 1.86 -13.36
C ALA A 172 12.33 3.24 -13.87
N ARG A 173 13.23 4.20 -14.09
CA ARG A 173 12.88 5.50 -14.69
C ARG A 173 12.26 5.36 -16.07
N HIS A 174 12.83 4.52 -16.94
CA HIS A 174 12.29 4.27 -18.28
C HIS A 174 10.88 3.69 -18.23
N MET A 175 10.67 2.64 -17.42
CA MET A 175 9.36 2.00 -17.27
C MET A 175 8.31 2.97 -16.74
N ARG A 176 8.69 3.86 -15.83
CA ARG A 176 7.81 4.90 -15.29
C ARG A 176 7.39 5.92 -16.35
N GLY A 177 8.32 6.39 -17.15
CA GLY A 177 8.01 7.29 -18.27
C GLY A 177 7.00 6.68 -19.24
N GLN A 178 7.13 5.40 -19.55
CA GLN A 178 6.18 4.68 -20.38
C GLN A 178 4.80 4.52 -19.72
N SER A 179 4.77 4.19 -18.41
CA SER A 179 3.52 4.06 -17.66
C SER A 179 2.76 5.38 -17.60
N SER A 180 3.44 6.48 -17.29
CA SER A 180 2.83 7.82 -17.22
C SER A 180 2.31 8.30 -18.58
N ALA A 181 3.07 8.09 -19.67
CA ALA A 181 2.64 8.42 -21.02
C ALA A 181 1.40 7.61 -21.43
N ARG A 182 1.37 6.31 -21.07
CA ARG A 182 0.20 5.43 -21.32
C ARG A 182 -1.02 5.86 -20.54
N GLN A 183 -0.86 6.21 -19.26
CA GLN A 183 -1.94 6.70 -18.41
C GLN A 183 -2.55 7.98 -18.94
N GLN A 184 -1.74 8.91 -19.45
CA GLN A 184 -2.22 10.14 -20.08
C GLN A 184 -2.97 9.89 -21.39
N ALA A 185 -2.58 8.86 -22.14
CA ALA A 185 -3.24 8.48 -23.39
C ALA A 185 -4.56 7.70 -23.19
N MET A 186 -4.72 7.04 -22.04
CA MET A 186 -5.94 6.30 -21.69
C MET A 186 -6.83 7.18 -20.83
N ASN A 187 -7.95 7.69 -21.41
CA ASN A 187 -8.95 8.48 -20.69
C ASN A 187 -9.69 7.72 -19.56
N GLN A 188 -9.39 6.46 -19.33
CA GLN A 188 -9.99 5.63 -18.29
C GLN A 188 -8.89 4.82 -17.56
N TRP A 189 -8.82 5.01 -16.28
CA TRP A 189 -8.02 4.18 -15.37
C TRP A 189 -8.79 2.89 -15.10
N ALA A 190 -8.11 1.75 -15.17
CA ALA A 190 -8.68 0.50 -14.70
C ALA A 190 -9.05 0.65 -13.21
N ASP A 191 -10.26 0.23 -12.86
CA ASP A 191 -10.70 0.15 -11.46
C ASP A 191 -10.68 -1.31 -11.02
N VAL A 192 -10.86 -1.52 -9.74
CA VAL A 192 -11.00 -2.86 -9.16
C VAL A 192 -12.27 -3.51 -9.72
N ASP A 193 -12.10 -4.70 -10.30
CA ASP A 193 -13.22 -5.52 -10.77
C ASP A 193 -14.12 -5.93 -9.60
N ALA A 194 -15.41 -5.64 -9.72
CA ALA A 194 -16.37 -5.83 -8.63
C ALA A 194 -16.62 -7.31 -8.31
N ASP A 195 -16.59 -8.19 -9.32
CA ASP A 195 -16.79 -9.64 -9.11
C ASP A 195 -15.56 -10.26 -8.47
N ALA A 196 -14.35 -9.86 -8.90
CA ALA A 196 -13.11 -10.27 -8.28
C ALA A 196 -13.03 -9.82 -6.82
N ALA A 197 -13.44 -8.57 -6.52
CA ALA A 197 -13.51 -8.07 -5.15
C ALA A 197 -14.50 -8.87 -4.28
N ARG A 198 -15.69 -9.18 -4.80
CA ARG A 198 -16.69 -10.03 -4.12
C ARG A 198 -16.16 -11.44 -3.86
N ALA A 199 -15.52 -12.05 -4.85
CA ALA A 199 -14.92 -13.37 -4.71
C ALA A 199 -13.83 -13.41 -3.63
N LEU A 200 -12.99 -12.37 -3.59
CA LEU A 200 -11.91 -12.25 -2.60
C LEU A 200 -12.46 -12.02 -1.19
N LEU A 201 -13.48 -11.16 -1.04
CA LEU A 201 -14.19 -10.92 0.22
C LEU A 201 -14.86 -12.20 0.76
N ALA A 202 -15.49 -12.98 -0.12
CA ALA A 202 -16.10 -14.26 0.24
C ALA A 202 -15.05 -15.26 0.73
N ALA A 203 -13.92 -15.40 0.02
CA ALA A 203 -12.81 -16.26 0.42
C ALA A 203 -12.20 -15.84 1.78
N ALA A 204 -12.11 -14.54 2.04
CA ALA A 204 -11.63 -13.98 3.31
C ALA A 204 -12.66 -14.05 4.44
N ARG A 205 -13.94 -14.31 4.14
CA ARG A 205 -15.06 -14.14 5.06
C ARG A 205 -15.07 -12.76 5.71
N ALA A 206 -14.80 -11.72 4.92
CA ALA A 206 -14.72 -10.33 5.37
C ALA A 206 -15.77 -9.48 4.65
N PRO A 207 -16.50 -8.58 5.34
CA PRO A 207 -17.50 -7.72 4.69
C PRO A 207 -16.89 -6.50 3.99
N VAL A 208 -15.67 -6.11 4.34
CA VAL A 208 -15.03 -4.89 3.84
C VAL A 208 -13.64 -5.18 3.32
N LEU A 209 -13.36 -4.72 2.10
CA LEU A 209 -12.03 -4.64 1.51
C LEU A 209 -11.48 -3.22 1.67
N ILE A 210 -10.28 -3.08 2.23
CA ILE A 210 -9.50 -1.84 2.27
C ILE A 210 -8.35 -1.99 1.29
N HIS A 211 -8.21 -1.05 0.35
CA HIS A 211 -7.17 -1.11 -0.67
C HIS A 211 -6.71 0.28 -1.15
N GLY A 212 -5.57 0.35 -1.80
CA GLY A 212 -5.00 1.51 -2.48
C GLY A 212 -5.09 1.42 -4.00
N HIS A 213 -3.98 1.75 -4.67
CA HIS A 213 -3.68 1.56 -6.09
C HIS A 213 -4.47 2.44 -7.08
N THR A 214 -5.77 2.60 -6.91
CA THR A 214 -6.60 3.28 -7.91
C THR A 214 -6.64 4.80 -7.76
N HIS A 215 -6.10 5.36 -6.67
CA HIS A 215 -6.04 6.79 -6.35
C HIS A 215 -7.41 7.50 -6.43
N ARG A 216 -8.49 6.77 -6.09
CA ARG A 216 -9.88 7.27 -6.11
C ARG A 216 -10.51 7.07 -4.74
N PRO A 217 -10.09 7.86 -3.73
CA PRO A 217 -10.54 7.69 -2.35
C PRO A 217 -12.06 7.79 -2.25
N ALA A 218 -12.69 6.67 -1.91
CA ALA A 218 -14.13 6.55 -1.76
C ALA A 218 -14.50 5.27 -1.01
N SER A 219 -15.78 5.14 -0.64
CA SER A 219 -16.37 3.88 -0.18
C SER A 219 -17.42 3.45 -1.20
N HIS A 220 -17.33 2.20 -1.65
CA HIS A 220 -18.22 1.64 -2.66
C HIS A 220 -18.96 0.44 -2.10
N THR A 221 -20.26 0.42 -2.28
CA THR A 221 -21.10 -0.76 -1.97
C THR A 221 -20.98 -1.77 -3.10
N LEU A 222 -20.72 -3.03 -2.76
CA LEU A 222 -20.63 -4.15 -3.69
C LEU A 222 -21.87 -5.04 -3.69
N GLY A 223 -22.91 -4.66 -2.92
CA GLY A 223 -24.12 -5.46 -2.71
C GLY A 223 -23.96 -6.52 -1.62
N ALA A 224 -25.08 -7.12 -1.17
CA ALA A 224 -25.11 -8.19 -0.18
C ALA A 224 -24.33 -7.89 1.12
N GLY A 225 -24.29 -6.65 1.58
CA GLY A 225 -23.56 -6.23 2.78
C GLY A 225 -22.04 -6.12 2.59
N LEU A 226 -21.55 -6.30 1.36
CA LEU A 226 -20.13 -6.17 1.02
C LEU A 226 -19.81 -4.75 0.56
N SER A 227 -18.61 -4.29 0.89
CA SER A 227 -18.10 -2.99 0.46
C SER A 227 -16.59 -2.97 0.24
N ARG A 228 -16.10 -1.95 -0.47
CA ARG A 228 -14.68 -1.63 -0.55
C ARG A 228 -14.41 -0.18 -0.17
N VAL A 229 -13.32 0.06 0.51
CA VAL A 229 -12.81 1.37 0.89
C VAL A 229 -11.48 1.59 0.18
N VAL A 230 -11.43 2.59 -0.69
CA VAL A 230 -10.21 2.97 -1.42
C VAL A 230 -9.47 4.01 -0.59
N LEU A 231 -8.18 3.77 -0.31
CA LEU A 231 -7.34 4.74 0.37
C LEU A 231 -6.98 5.91 -0.53
N SER A 232 -6.66 7.05 0.08
CA SER A 232 -6.13 8.21 -0.65
C SER A 232 -4.66 8.00 -0.97
N ASP A 233 -4.29 8.41 -2.17
CA ASP A 233 -2.90 8.74 -2.47
C ASP A 233 -2.50 10.05 -1.78
N TRP A 234 -1.19 10.24 -1.57
CA TRP A 234 -0.64 11.44 -0.95
C TRP A 234 0.12 12.26 -1.99
N CYS A 235 -0.28 13.51 -2.16
CA CYS A 235 0.33 14.45 -3.09
C CYS A 235 0.18 15.87 -2.53
N LEU A 236 1.07 16.29 -1.65
CA LEU A 236 1.02 17.59 -0.99
C LEU A 236 1.75 18.69 -1.76
N ASP A 237 2.56 18.31 -2.75
CA ASP A 237 3.28 19.22 -3.63
C ASP A 237 2.46 19.60 -4.87
N ALA A 238 1.26 19.01 -5.07
CA ALA A 238 0.38 19.32 -6.18
C ALA A 238 -0.43 20.62 -5.96
N PRO A 239 -0.95 21.24 -7.04
CA PRO A 239 -1.83 22.41 -6.92
C PRO A 239 -3.10 22.16 -6.10
N ALA A 240 -3.61 20.93 -6.07
CA ALA A 240 -4.69 20.46 -5.21
C ALA A 240 -4.14 19.40 -4.26
N PRO A 241 -3.54 19.81 -3.12
CA PRO A 241 -2.89 18.88 -2.21
C PRO A 241 -3.90 17.96 -1.54
N ARG A 242 -3.52 16.68 -1.41
CA ARG A 242 -4.33 15.68 -0.70
C ARG A 242 -3.46 14.70 0.07
N ALA A 243 -3.92 14.31 1.22
CA ALA A 243 -3.40 13.24 2.03
C ALA A 243 -4.45 12.85 3.07
N GLU A 244 -4.78 11.58 3.18
CA GLU A 244 -5.72 11.08 4.17
C GLU A 244 -5.18 9.80 4.82
N VAL A 245 -5.54 9.61 6.06
CA VAL A 245 -5.36 8.39 6.82
C VAL A 245 -6.74 7.78 7.03
N LEU A 246 -6.91 6.51 6.73
CA LEU A 246 -8.11 5.77 7.13
C LEU A 246 -7.87 5.20 8.52
N ARG A 247 -8.67 5.60 9.50
CA ARG A 247 -8.59 5.11 10.88
C ARG A 247 -9.76 4.22 11.21
N LEU A 248 -9.49 3.04 11.76
CA LEU A 248 -10.49 2.19 12.38
C LEU A 248 -10.38 2.28 13.90
N ARG A 249 -11.55 2.29 14.56
CA ARG A 249 -11.70 2.13 16.01
C ARG A 249 -12.73 1.04 16.28
N PRO A 250 -12.63 0.26 17.39
CA PRO A 250 -13.64 -0.73 17.75
C PRO A 250 -15.02 -0.11 17.87
N GLY A 251 -16.03 -0.73 17.23
CA GLY A 251 -17.42 -0.28 17.30
C GLY A 251 -17.75 1.01 16.55
N GLN A 252 -16.80 1.58 15.81
CA GLN A 252 -17.01 2.80 15.01
C GLN A 252 -16.87 2.52 13.51
N PRO A 253 -17.54 3.30 12.65
CA PRO A 253 -17.30 3.23 11.21
C PRO A 253 -15.89 3.70 10.87
N PRO A 254 -15.33 3.25 9.72
CA PRO A 254 -14.06 3.76 9.22
C PRO A 254 -14.09 5.28 9.04
N ALA A 255 -13.10 5.99 9.59
CA ALA A 255 -12.98 7.44 9.52
C ALA A 255 -11.81 7.87 8.63
N ARG A 256 -12.05 8.80 7.71
CA ARG A 256 -11.01 9.49 6.95
C ARG A 256 -10.61 10.74 7.70
N ILE A 257 -9.33 10.83 8.05
CA ILE A 257 -8.78 11.95 8.81
C ILE A 257 -7.54 12.50 8.11
N SER A 258 -7.25 13.77 8.33
CA SER A 258 -5.98 14.33 7.84
C SER A 258 -4.78 13.74 8.60
N PRO A 259 -3.59 13.70 7.99
CA PRO A 259 -2.38 13.29 8.71
C PRO A 259 -2.13 14.12 9.98
N GLN A 260 -2.53 15.39 9.99
CA GLN A 260 -2.43 16.25 11.15
C GLN A 260 -3.39 15.85 12.28
N ALA A 261 -4.65 15.55 11.95
CA ALA A 261 -5.63 15.05 12.93
C ALA A 261 -5.23 13.68 13.50
N ALA A 262 -4.48 12.89 12.73
CA ALA A 262 -3.99 11.58 13.18
C ALA A 262 -2.99 11.67 14.34
N LEU A 263 -2.37 12.84 14.58
CA LEU A 263 -1.40 13.06 15.66
C LEU A 263 -2.07 13.25 17.03
N THR A 264 -3.37 13.51 17.06
CA THR A 264 -4.10 13.73 18.30
C THR A 264 -4.90 12.48 18.67
N THR A 265 -4.88 12.13 19.95
CA THR A 265 -5.87 11.27 20.57
C THR A 265 -7.13 12.11 20.78
N GLU A 266 -7.99 12.26 19.79
CA GLU A 266 -9.33 12.72 20.08
C GLU A 266 -10.05 11.64 20.90
N ALA A 267 -10.50 12.08 22.07
CA ALA A 267 -11.23 11.30 23.06
C ALA A 267 -12.58 10.78 22.49
#